data_7e12d12cd227eb78c168c657d66d0333
#
_entry.id   7e12d12cd227eb78c168c657d66d0333
#
_cell.length_a   1.000
_cell.length_b   1.000
_cell.length_c   1.000
_cell.angle_alpha   90.00
_cell.angle_beta   90.00
_cell.angle_gamma   90.00
#
_symmetry.space_group_name_H-M   'P 1'
#
loop_
_entity.id
_entity.type
_entity.pdbx_description
1 polymer ?
#
loop_
_entity_poly.entity_id
_entity_poly.type
_entity_poly.pdbx_seq_one_letter_code
_entity_poly.pdbx_strand_id
1 'polypeptide(L)'
;MGSASPGTQGEGLAGRSQPRHARPNSLTSQVVAFVEELCVGPDARPGSQLPSEKELAERFGVSRVVLREALRTLEAKGLIHRRQGKPAVIASPNALPVENFVALSVLRDRRALMEFTEIRKALEVHGARLAAQRIAGPEEEQTREDIARARQAIADMRAAPLDVPNRVRTDFAFHQALISASGNRSLTQILDALERSLADSREQSHRRFLATAQDPAVSATEHEEVLEAVLSGDPARAVAAMEEHLQVTLREIETRPKPAAAEGRD
;
A
#
# COMPACT_ATOMS: atom_id res chain seq x y z
N MET A 1 19.88 10.05 -62.51
CA MET A 1 21.00 10.00 -61.55
C MET A 1 20.48 10.65 -60.27
N GLY A 2 19.99 10.04 -59.31
CA GLY A 2 20.16 8.81 -58.58
C GLY A 2 21.13 9.02 -57.39
N SER A 3 20.68 9.37 -56.21
CA SER A 3 21.35 8.91 -55.01
C SER A 3 20.39 9.06 -53.81
N ALA A 4 19.86 7.94 -53.40
CA ALA A 4 19.18 7.77 -52.15
C ALA A 4 20.23 7.59 -51.02
N SER A 5 20.05 8.30 -49.91
CA SER A 5 20.78 8.05 -48.65
C SER A 5 20.04 6.99 -47.83
N PRO A 6 20.73 6.02 -47.22
CA PRO A 6 20.09 5.00 -46.44
C PRO A 6 19.81 5.51 -45.02
N GLY A 7 18.59 5.25 -44.57
CA GLY A 7 18.16 5.50 -43.21
C GLY A 7 18.88 4.61 -42.20
N THR A 8 19.29 5.20 -41.10
CA THR A 8 19.77 4.54 -39.88
C THR A 8 18.62 3.73 -39.26
N GLN A 9 18.70 2.42 -39.38
CA GLN A 9 17.84 1.50 -38.65
C GLN A 9 18.27 1.49 -37.19
N GLY A 10 17.33 1.86 -36.32
CA GLY A 10 17.50 1.69 -34.89
C GLY A 10 17.67 0.21 -34.54
N GLU A 11 18.77 -0.15 -33.93
CA GLU A 11 18.97 -1.47 -33.33
C GLU A 11 17.98 -1.62 -32.17
N GLY A 12 16.83 -2.21 -32.50
CA GLY A 12 15.85 -2.62 -31.52
C GLY A 12 16.42 -3.73 -30.62
N LEU A 13 15.92 -3.82 -29.41
CA LEU A 13 16.18 -4.85 -28.37
C LEU A 13 16.00 -6.33 -28.84
N ALA A 14 15.91 -6.57 -30.13
CA ALA A 14 15.60 -7.88 -30.76
C ALA A 14 16.73 -8.91 -30.70
N GLY A 15 17.88 -8.60 -30.11
CA GLY A 15 19.03 -9.53 -29.96
C GLY A 15 19.22 -10.15 -28.59
N ARG A 16 18.35 -9.88 -27.62
CA ARG A 16 18.41 -10.56 -26.32
C ARG A 16 17.63 -11.86 -26.42
N SER A 17 18.35 -13.00 -26.33
CA SER A 17 17.76 -14.32 -26.21
C SER A 17 16.60 -14.27 -25.19
N GLN A 18 15.41 -14.69 -25.63
CA GLN A 18 14.23 -14.80 -24.76
C GLN A 18 14.62 -15.57 -23.48
N PRO A 19 14.29 -15.05 -22.28
CA PRO A 19 14.48 -15.82 -21.07
C PRO A 19 13.71 -17.14 -21.24
N ARG A 20 14.42 -18.25 -21.08
CA ARG A 20 13.79 -19.59 -21.07
C ARG A 20 12.71 -19.55 -20.02
N HIS A 21 11.45 -19.62 -20.42
CA HIS A 21 10.32 -19.77 -19.50
C HIS A 21 10.67 -20.91 -18.54
N ALA A 22 10.67 -20.60 -17.24
CA ALA A 22 10.92 -21.61 -16.22
C ALA A 22 9.95 -22.77 -16.48
N ARG A 23 10.49 -23.96 -16.72
CA ARG A 23 9.65 -25.15 -16.91
C ARG A 23 8.82 -25.32 -15.63
N PRO A 24 7.50 -25.62 -15.71
CA PRO A 24 6.64 -25.78 -14.53
C PRO A 24 7.12 -26.85 -13.53
N ASN A 25 8.17 -27.58 -13.84
CA ASN A 25 8.77 -28.65 -13.03
C ASN A 25 10.22 -28.37 -12.59
N SER A 26 10.68 -27.13 -12.53
CA SER A 26 11.99 -26.85 -11.96
C SER A 26 12.01 -27.20 -10.47
N LEU A 27 13.17 -27.64 -9.95
CA LEU A 27 13.33 -27.92 -8.52
C LEU A 27 12.99 -26.70 -7.67
N THR A 28 13.31 -25.50 -8.13
CA THR A 28 12.89 -24.24 -7.50
C THR A 28 11.37 -24.14 -7.40
N SER A 29 10.64 -24.43 -8.48
CA SER A 29 9.17 -24.38 -8.48
C SER A 29 8.55 -25.42 -7.54
N GLN A 30 9.15 -26.59 -7.39
CA GLN A 30 8.69 -27.62 -6.44
C GLN A 30 8.87 -27.16 -4.99
N VAL A 31 10.02 -26.55 -4.67
CA VAL A 31 10.25 -25.96 -3.33
C VAL A 31 9.27 -24.85 -3.05
N VAL A 32 9.04 -23.95 -4.02
CA VAL A 32 8.06 -22.85 -3.88
C VAL A 32 6.68 -23.41 -3.58
N ALA A 33 6.17 -24.34 -4.39
CA ALA A 33 4.85 -24.92 -4.22
C ALA A 33 4.68 -25.60 -2.85
N PHE A 34 5.68 -26.36 -2.40
CA PHE A 34 5.63 -27.02 -1.10
C PHE A 34 5.56 -26.00 0.07
N VAL A 35 6.39 -24.95 0.02
CA VAL A 35 6.37 -23.94 1.08
C VAL A 35 5.09 -23.11 1.02
N GLU A 36 4.54 -22.87 -0.17
CA GLU A 36 3.20 -22.28 -0.32
C GLU A 36 2.13 -23.10 0.40
N GLU A 37 2.13 -24.43 0.19
CA GLU A 37 1.21 -25.32 0.90
C GLU A 37 1.38 -25.26 2.43
N LEU A 38 2.63 -25.19 2.91
CA LEU A 38 2.90 -25.00 4.35
C LEU A 38 2.36 -23.65 4.88
N CYS A 39 2.41 -22.59 4.05
CA CYS A 39 1.97 -21.26 4.46
C CYS A 39 0.44 -21.09 4.46
N VAL A 40 -0.31 -21.91 3.72
CA VAL A 40 -1.77 -21.83 3.61
C VAL A 40 -2.50 -23.04 4.22
N GLY A 41 -1.76 -24.01 4.73
CA GLY A 41 -2.31 -25.22 5.36
C GLY A 41 -3.08 -24.92 6.66
N PRO A 42 -3.86 -25.90 7.14
CA PRO A 42 -4.71 -25.73 8.34
C PRO A 42 -3.92 -25.40 9.61
N ASP A 43 -2.64 -25.79 9.68
CA ASP A 43 -1.75 -25.53 10.81
C ASP A 43 -0.90 -24.26 10.61
N ALA A 44 -1.05 -23.59 9.47
CA ALA A 44 -0.30 -22.38 9.16
C ALA A 44 -0.71 -21.22 10.09
N ARG A 45 0.22 -20.78 10.92
CA ARG A 45 0.02 -19.61 11.78
C ARG A 45 1.06 -18.55 11.45
N PRO A 46 0.69 -17.29 11.29
CA PRO A 46 1.66 -16.22 11.19
C PRO A 46 2.66 -16.26 12.36
N GLY A 47 3.94 -16.10 12.03
CA GLY A 47 5.03 -16.22 13.02
C GLY A 47 5.56 -17.63 13.23
N SER A 48 4.87 -18.68 12.74
CA SER A 48 5.40 -20.04 12.80
C SER A 48 6.68 -20.17 11.97
N GLN A 49 7.68 -20.85 12.53
CA GLN A 49 8.93 -21.09 11.83
C GLN A 49 8.78 -22.18 10.77
N LEU A 50 9.35 -21.93 9.59
CA LEU A 50 9.57 -22.96 8.60
C LEU A 50 10.75 -23.86 8.98
N PRO A 51 10.86 -25.08 8.43
CA PRO A 51 12.06 -25.87 8.54
C PRO A 51 13.30 -25.07 8.11
N SER A 52 14.46 -25.33 8.71
CA SER A 52 15.69 -24.62 8.40
C SER A 52 16.08 -24.75 6.92
N GLU A 53 16.87 -23.80 6.41
CA GLU A 53 17.41 -23.89 5.03
C GLU A 53 18.16 -25.22 4.78
N LYS A 54 18.81 -25.77 5.81
CA LYS A 54 19.52 -27.04 5.72
C LYS A 54 18.52 -28.19 5.55
N GLU A 55 17.50 -28.27 6.38
CA GLU A 55 16.48 -29.33 6.33
C GLU A 55 15.69 -29.28 5.02
N LEU A 56 15.31 -28.08 4.55
CA LEU A 56 14.63 -27.93 3.26
C LEU A 56 15.54 -28.34 2.08
N ALA A 57 16.82 -27.96 2.10
CA ALA A 57 17.76 -28.33 1.05
C ALA A 57 17.96 -29.86 0.98
N GLU A 58 18.10 -30.49 2.14
CA GLU A 58 18.24 -31.99 2.25
C GLU A 58 16.95 -32.67 1.80
N ARG A 59 15.77 -32.19 2.22
CA ARG A 59 14.48 -32.78 1.87
C ARG A 59 14.20 -32.79 0.35
N PHE A 60 14.59 -31.70 -0.33
CA PHE A 60 14.37 -31.55 -1.77
C PHE A 60 15.58 -31.97 -2.63
N GLY A 61 16.70 -32.36 -2.02
CA GLY A 61 17.93 -32.70 -2.74
C GLY A 61 18.45 -31.53 -3.60
N VAL A 62 18.24 -30.27 -3.15
CA VAL A 62 18.64 -29.09 -3.90
C VAL A 62 19.84 -28.38 -3.26
N SER A 63 20.59 -27.64 -4.09
CA SER A 63 21.64 -26.77 -3.57
C SER A 63 21.07 -25.62 -2.74
N ARG A 64 21.88 -25.08 -1.81
CA ARG A 64 21.51 -23.89 -1.02
C ARG A 64 21.20 -22.68 -1.89
N VAL A 65 21.79 -22.60 -3.10
CA VAL A 65 21.52 -21.51 -4.05
C VAL A 65 20.10 -21.61 -4.58
N VAL A 66 19.69 -22.79 -5.04
CA VAL A 66 18.32 -23.07 -5.53
C VAL A 66 17.28 -22.81 -4.43
N LEU A 67 17.56 -23.28 -3.21
CA LEU A 67 16.66 -23.05 -2.07
C LEU A 67 16.51 -21.56 -1.76
N ARG A 68 17.61 -20.81 -1.70
CA ARG A 68 17.58 -19.39 -1.41
C ARG A 68 16.81 -18.60 -2.47
N GLU A 69 16.89 -19.02 -3.73
CA GLU A 69 16.10 -18.42 -4.81
C GLU A 69 14.60 -18.67 -4.62
N ALA A 70 14.23 -19.92 -4.26
CA ALA A 70 12.85 -20.25 -3.93
C ALA A 70 12.33 -19.41 -2.74
N LEU A 71 13.11 -19.31 -1.67
CA LEU A 71 12.74 -18.52 -0.50
C LEU A 71 12.64 -17.00 -0.80
N ARG A 72 13.47 -16.46 -1.70
CA ARG A 72 13.33 -15.06 -2.18
C ARG A 72 12.03 -14.86 -2.93
N THR A 73 11.66 -15.82 -3.79
CA THR A 73 10.37 -15.78 -4.50
C THR A 73 9.20 -15.76 -3.53
N LEU A 74 9.24 -16.58 -2.48
CA LEU A 74 8.20 -16.64 -1.45
C LEU A 74 8.12 -15.36 -0.60
N GLU A 75 9.27 -14.77 -0.29
CA GLU A 75 9.35 -13.49 0.41
C GLU A 75 8.79 -12.34 -0.46
N ALA A 76 9.11 -12.31 -1.75
CA ALA A 76 8.55 -11.36 -2.70
C ALA A 76 7.02 -11.51 -2.88
N LYS A 77 6.49 -12.72 -2.71
CA LYS A 77 5.04 -12.99 -2.65
C LYS A 77 4.39 -12.61 -1.30
N GLY A 78 5.18 -12.18 -0.32
CA GLY A 78 4.67 -11.84 1.01
C GLY A 78 4.25 -13.04 1.87
N LEU A 79 4.66 -14.25 1.52
CA LEU A 79 4.26 -15.47 2.24
C LEU A 79 5.16 -15.78 3.45
N ILE A 80 6.40 -15.32 3.41
CA ILE A 80 7.39 -15.54 4.48
C ILE A 80 8.18 -14.28 4.78
N HIS A 81 8.74 -14.21 5.99
CA HIS A 81 9.78 -13.26 6.36
C HIS A 81 11.08 -13.99 6.66
N ARG A 82 12.18 -13.46 6.13
CA ARG A 82 13.53 -14.00 6.35
C ARG A 82 14.33 -13.03 7.22
N ARG A 83 15.07 -13.61 8.16
CA ARG A 83 16.06 -12.87 8.97
C ARG A 83 17.39 -13.60 8.85
N GLN A 84 18.46 -12.82 8.72
CA GLN A 84 19.81 -13.38 8.60
C GLN A 84 20.11 -14.34 9.78
N GLY A 85 20.56 -15.55 9.48
CA GLY A 85 20.95 -16.54 10.48
C GLY A 85 19.80 -17.21 11.25
N LYS A 86 18.54 -16.97 10.87
CA LYS A 86 17.36 -17.61 11.50
C LYS A 86 16.50 -18.31 10.45
N PRO A 87 15.75 -19.35 10.82
CA PRO A 87 14.73 -19.93 9.96
C PRO A 87 13.73 -18.85 9.50
N ALA A 88 13.23 -19.00 8.27
CA ALA A 88 12.16 -18.16 7.79
C ALA A 88 10.88 -18.42 8.61
N VAL A 89 10.03 -17.40 8.73
CA VAL A 89 8.74 -17.52 9.42
C VAL A 89 7.61 -17.22 8.45
N ILE A 90 6.46 -17.86 8.66
CA ILE A 90 5.24 -17.59 7.91
C ILE A 90 4.84 -16.13 8.18
N ALA A 91 4.66 -15.36 7.11
CA ALA A 91 4.22 -13.98 7.22
C ALA A 91 2.72 -13.91 7.60
N SER A 92 2.33 -12.87 8.29
CA SER A 92 0.92 -12.49 8.32
C SER A 92 0.49 -12.13 6.89
N PRO A 93 -0.74 -12.46 6.48
CA PRO A 93 -1.26 -11.95 5.22
C PRO A 93 -1.00 -10.44 5.14
N ASN A 94 -0.37 -10.01 4.07
CA ASN A 94 -0.02 -8.62 3.86
C ASN A 94 -0.23 -8.23 2.39
N ALA A 95 -0.34 -6.95 2.15
CA ALA A 95 -0.58 -6.41 0.82
C ALA A 95 0.71 -5.96 0.09
N LEU A 96 1.89 -6.49 0.46
CA LEU A 96 3.17 -6.15 -0.18
C LEU A 96 3.17 -6.26 -1.72
N PRO A 97 2.57 -7.30 -2.34
CA PRO A 97 2.46 -7.36 -3.79
C PRO A 97 1.64 -6.20 -4.37
N VAL A 98 0.59 -5.74 -3.67
CA VAL A 98 -0.22 -4.57 -4.05
C VAL A 98 0.59 -3.30 -3.92
N GLU A 99 1.31 -3.12 -2.80
CA GLU A 99 2.21 -1.99 -2.56
C GLU A 99 3.25 -1.86 -3.69
N ASN A 100 3.93 -2.95 -4.03
CA ASN A 100 4.92 -2.97 -5.11
C ASN A 100 4.29 -2.63 -6.48
N PHE A 101 3.10 -3.14 -6.77
CA PHE A 101 2.38 -2.83 -8.01
C PHE A 101 2.03 -1.35 -8.10
N VAL A 102 1.47 -0.77 -7.04
CA VAL A 102 1.09 0.64 -6.97
C VAL A 102 2.31 1.54 -7.11
N ALA A 103 3.36 1.29 -6.30
CA ALA A 103 4.59 2.07 -6.34
C ALA A 103 5.24 2.09 -7.73
N LEU A 104 5.33 0.92 -8.39
CA LEU A 104 5.87 0.82 -9.73
C LEU A 104 5.00 1.52 -10.78
N SER A 105 3.68 1.45 -10.66
CA SER A 105 2.74 2.12 -11.55
C SER A 105 2.85 3.64 -11.46
N VAL A 106 2.87 4.17 -10.24
CA VAL A 106 3.03 5.63 -9.98
C VAL A 106 4.38 6.14 -10.46
N LEU A 107 5.45 5.33 -10.32
CA LEU A 107 6.79 5.69 -10.81
C LEU A 107 6.82 5.79 -12.35
N ARG A 108 6.07 4.96 -13.05
CA ARG A 108 6.05 4.88 -14.52
C ARG A 108 5.08 5.86 -15.17
N ASP A 109 3.94 6.09 -14.56
CA ASP A 109 2.89 6.94 -15.11
C ASP A 109 2.24 7.79 -14.03
N ARG A 110 2.32 9.11 -14.22
CA ARG A 110 1.68 10.06 -13.30
C ARG A 110 0.15 9.96 -13.24
N ARG A 111 -0.49 9.41 -14.27
CA ARG A 111 -1.93 9.17 -14.25
C ARG A 111 -2.29 8.13 -13.18
N ALA A 112 -1.40 7.15 -12.96
CA ALA A 112 -1.59 6.15 -11.94
C ALA A 112 -1.78 6.76 -10.55
N LEU A 113 -1.12 7.89 -10.24
CA LEU A 113 -1.32 8.59 -8.97
C LEU A 113 -2.78 9.02 -8.76
N MET A 114 -3.40 9.60 -9.81
CA MET A 114 -4.81 10.00 -9.76
C MET A 114 -5.72 8.77 -9.63
N GLU A 115 -5.51 7.79 -10.48
CA GLU A 115 -6.31 6.55 -10.52
C GLU A 115 -6.26 5.80 -9.18
N PHE A 116 -5.08 5.69 -8.55
CA PHE A 116 -4.97 5.08 -7.22
C PHE A 116 -5.55 5.95 -6.10
N THR A 117 -5.54 7.27 -6.25
CA THR A 117 -6.22 8.16 -5.28
C THR A 117 -7.74 8.03 -5.38
N GLU A 118 -8.29 7.84 -6.58
CA GLU A 118 -9.71 7.52 -6.77
C GLU A 118 -10.08 6.17 -6.14
N ILE A 119 -9.25 5.13 -6.33
CA ILE A 119 -9.42 3.83 -5.69
C ILE A 119 -9.39 3.98 -4.17
N ARG A 120 -8.43 4.72 -3.63
CA ARG A 120 -8.33 5.03 -2.21
C ARG A 120 -9.62 5.66 -1.71
N LYS A 121 -10.12 6.71 -2.39
CA LYS A 121 -11.39 7.35 -2.03
C LYS A 121 -12.55 6.35 -1.97
N ALA A 122 -12.70 5.49 -2.97
CA ALA A 122 -13.76 4.48 -2.99
C ALA A 122 -13.66 3.51 -1.80
N LEU A 123 -12.45 3.09 -1.43
CA LEU A 123 -12.21 2.19 -0.30
C LEU A 123 -12.51 2.88 1.04
N GLU A 124 -12.08 4.12 1.21
CA GLU A 124 -12.28 4.87 2.46
C GLU A 124 -13.74 5.26 2.68
N VAL A 125 -14.44 5.70 1.65
CA VAL A 125 -15.88 5.97 1.72
C VAL A 125 -16.66 4.70 2.11
N HIS A 126 -16.30 3.56 1.49
CA HIS A 126 -16.90 2.28 1.86
C HIS A 126 -16.57 1.88 3.30
N GLY A 127 -15.33 2.08 3.72
CA GLY A 127 -14.88 1.80 5.08
C GLY A 127 -15.59 2.65 6.14
N ALA A 128 -15.74 3.96 5.89
CA ALA A 128 -16.49 4.88 6.76
C ALA A 128 -17.95 4.43 6.92
N ARG A 129 -18.59 4.00 5.82
CA ARG A 129 -19.92 3.42 5.85
C ARG A 129 -20.02 2.19 6.76
N LEU A 130 -19.07 1.26 6.61
CA LEU A 130 -19.02 0.04 7.44
C LEU A 130 -18.72 0.36 8.91
N ALA A 131 -17.82 1.31 9.17
CA ALA A 131 -17.50 1.76 10.53
C ALA A 131 -18.74 2.35 11.22
N ALA A 132 -19.51 3.21 10.54
CA ALA A 132 -20.75 3.75 11.08
C ALA A 132 -21.79 2.64 11.36
N GLN A 133 -21.95 1.66 10.47
CA GLN A 133 -22.83 0.52 10.71
C GLN A 133 -22.40 -0.29 11.96
N ARG A 134 -21.10 -0.45 12.17
CA ARG A 134 -20.57 -1.17 13.31
C ARG A 134 -20.74 -0.38 14.62
N ILE A 135 -20.60 0.94 14.59
CA ILE A 135 -20.90 1.82 15.73
C ILE A 135 -22.36 1.75 16.14
N ALA A 136 -23.28 1.63 15.19
CA ALA A 136 -24.71 1.45 15.47
C ALA A 136 -25.07 0.05 16.03
N GLY A 137 -24.15 -0.90 15.92
CA GLY A 137 -24.30 -2.28 16.40
C GLY A 137 -23.86 -2.49 17.85
N PRO A 138 -23.69 -3.76 18.27
CA PRO A 138 -23.12 -4.09 19.57
C PRO A 138 -21.71 -3.51 19.74
N GLU A 139 -21.45 -2.98 20.92
CA GLU A 139 -20.15 -2.41 21.23
C GLU A 139 -19.05 -3.48 21.26
N GLU A 140 -18.00 -3.30 20.47
CA GLU A 140 -16.85 -4.17 20.41
C GLU A 140 -15.58 -3.44 20.90
N GLU A 141 -14.76 -4.12 21.70
CA GLU A 141 -13.51 -3.56 22.23
C GLU A 141 -12.58 -3.03 21.15
N GLN A 142 -12.39 -3.83 20.10
CA GLN A 142 -11.53 -3.43 18.97
C GLN A 142 -12.02 -2.14 18.29
N THR A 143 -13.32 -1.98 18.12
CA THR A 143 -13.90 -0.76 17.53
C THR A 143 -13.66 0.45 18.44
N ARG A 144 -13.78 0.30 19.77
CA ARG A 144 -13.47 1.36 20.72
C ARG A 144 -12.00 1.78 20.67
N GLU A 145 -11.08 0.82 20.60
CA GLU A 145 -9.64 1.09 20.47
C GLU A 145 -9.34 1.81 19.15
N ASP A 146 -9.95 1.39 18.06
CA ASP A 146 -9.79 2.02 16.75
C ASP A 146 -10.26 3.48 16.77
N ILE A 147 -11.42 3.75 17.34
CA ILE A 147 -11.95 5.12 17.51
C ILE A 147 -11.06 5.94 18.44
N ALA A 148 -10.53 5.35 19.51
CA ALA A 148 -9.60 6.05 20.39
C ALA A 148 -8.31 6.45 19.63
N ARG A 149 -7.79 5.58 18.76
CA ARG A 149 -6.65 5.91 17.90
C ARG A 149 -6.96 7.02 16.90
N ALA A 150 -8.15 7.02 16.29
CA ALA A 150 -8.56 8.11 15.41
C ALA A 150 -8.63 9.46 16.15
N ARG A 151 -9.18 9.50 17.36
CA ARG A 151 -9.21 10.70 18.21
C ARG A 151 -7.79 11.17 18.58
N GLN A 152 -6.91 10.24 18.92
CA GLN A 152 -5.51 10.58 19.24
C GLN A 152 -4.79 11.17 18.02
N ALA A 153 -5.02 10.63 16.82
CA ALA A 153 -4.45 11.19 15.60
C ALA A 153 -4.89 12.64 15.35
N ILE A 154 -6.16 12.97 15.57
CA ILE A 154 -6.67 14.36 15.49
C ILE A 154 -6.02 15.27 16.55
N ALA A 155 -5.87 14.77 17.78
CA ALA A 155 -5.20 15.54 18.84
C ALA A 155 -3.73 15.83 18.49
N ASP A 156 -3.02 14.86 17.94
CA ASP A 156 -1.64 14.99 17.48
C ASP A 156 -1.52 15.95 16.27
N MET A 157 -2.52 15.98 15.36
CA MET A 157 -2.58 16.99 14.28
C MET A 157 -2.66 18.40 14.83
N ARG A 158 -3.50 18.63 15.85
CA ARG A 158 -3.66 19.93 16.52
C ARG A 158 -2.41 20.37 17.27
N ALA A 159 -1.67 19.41 17.85
CA ALA A 159 -0.48 19.71 18.65
C ALA A 159 0.69 20.24 17.80
N ALA A 160 0.83 19.82 16.54
CA ALA A 160 1.92 20.23 15.65
C ALA A 160 1.43 20.50 14.22
N PRO A 161 0.58 21.52 14.00
CA PRO A 161 -0.11 21.71 12.72
C PRO A 161 0.81 22.19 11.58
N LEU A 162 2.01 22.70 11.89
CA LEU A 162 2.98 23.19 10.90
C LEU A 162 4.08 22.17 10.56
N ASP A 163 4.15 21.06 11.30
CA ASP A 163 5.14 20.00 11.06
C ASP A 163 4.66 19.05 9.97
N VAL A 164 5.25 19.13 8.78
CA VAL A 164 4.86 18.28 7.63
C VAL A 164 5.00 16.79 7.93
N PRO A 165 6.11 16.26 8.47
CA PRO A 165 6.22 14.87 8.87
C PRO A 165 5.13 14.44 9.86
N ASN A 166 4.81 15.28 10.84
CA ASN A 166 3.72 15.01 11.78
C ASN A 166 2.37 14.94 11.07
N ARG A 167 2.08 15.89 10.18
CA ARG A 167 0.82 15.92 9.42
C ARG A 167 0.64 14.64 8.59
N VAL A 168 1.66 14.22 7.84
CA VAL A 168 1.61 12.98 7.06
C VAL A 168 1.35 11.77 7.95
N ARG A 169 2.07 11.67 9.06
CA ARG A 169 1.94 10.56 10.01
C ARG A 169 0.56 10.49 10.66
N THR A 170 0.04 11.63 11.10
CA THR A 170 -1.24 11.70 11.82
C THR A 170 -2.42 11.55 10.89
N ASP A 171 -2.35 12.11 9.69
CA ASP A 171 -3.34 11.91 8.63
C ASP A 171 -3.47 10.42 8.26
N PHE A 172 -2.34 9.74 8.01
CA PHE A 172 -2.33 8.30 7.79
C PHE A 172 -2.92 7.52 8.98
N ALA A 173 -2.50 7.85 10.21
CA ALA A 173 -2.97 7.18 11.41
C ALA A 173 -4.49 7.32 11.62
N PHE A 174 -5.05 8.49 11.31
CA PHE A 174 -6.49 8.72 11.35
C PHE A 174 -7.26 7.82 10.39
N HIS A 175 -6.89 7.86 9.11
CA HIS A 175 -7.56 7.08 8.08
C HIS A 175 -7.46 5.58 8.35
N GLN A 176 -6.27 5.10 8.73
CA GLN A 176 -6.04 3.71 9.11
C GLN A 176 -6.94 3.28 10.28
N ALA A 177 -6.98 4.07 11.35
CA ALA A 177 -7.79 3.77 12.53
C ALA A 177 -9.30 3.73 12.19
N LEU A 178 -9.76 4.71 11.41
CA LEU A 178 -11.17 4.80 11.01
C LEU A 178 -11.58 3.59 10.15
N ILE A 179 -10.75 3.19 9.18
CA ILE A 179 -11.01 2.04 8.34
C ILE A 179 -10.89 0.72 9.11
N SER A 180 -9.98 0.64 10.08
CA SER A 180 -9.89 -0.51 10.99
C SER A 180 -11.17 -0.71 11.79
N ALA A 181 -11.83 0.38 12.22
CA ALA A 181 -13.12 0.36 12.91
C ALA A 181 -14.25 -0.27 12.07
N SER A 182 -14.07 -0.37 10.75
CA SER A 182 -14.99 -1.12 9.87
C SER A 182 -15.03 -2.62 10.17
N GLY A 183 -13.99 -3.17 10.83
CA GLY A 183 -13.80 -4.60 11.07
C GLY A 183 -13.39 -5.40 9.83
N ASN A 184 -13.24 -4.76 8.67
CA ASN A 184 -12.82 -5.41 7.43
C ASN A 184 -11.29 -5.38 7.30
N ARG A 185 -10.62 -6.44 7.79
CA ARG A 185 -9.14 -6.54 7.78
C ARG A 185 -8.53 -6.44 6.38
N SER A 186 -9.18 -7.01 5.37
CA SER A 186 -8.66 -6.96 4.00
C SER A 186 -8.72 -5.54 3.44
N LEU A 187 -9.79 -4.79 3.74
CA LEU A 187 -9.91 -3.39 3.37
C LEU A 187 -8.78 -2.56 4.00
N THR A 188 -8.54 -2.74 5.31
CA THR A 188 -7.45 -2.08 6.03
C THR A 188 -6.08 -2.38 5.39
N GLN A 189 -5.78 -3.66 5.10
CA GLN A 189 -4.50 -4.05 4.50
C GLN A 189 -4.27 -3.45 3.11
N ILE A 190 -5.32 -3.40 2.26
CA ILE A 190 -5.21 -2.81 0.93
C ILE A 190 -5.01 -1.29 1.03
N LEU A 191 -5.76 -0.63 1.91
CA LEU A 191 -5.58 0.80 2.15
C LEU A 191 -4.16 1.12 2.64
N ASP A 192 -3.63 0.34 3.58
CA ASP A 192 -2.26 0.50 4.09
C ASP A 192 -1.21 0.41 2.97
N ALA A 193 -1.41 -0.50 2.01
CA ALA A 193 -0.51 -0.65 0.86
C ALA A 193 -0.58 0.55 -0.08
N LEU A 194 -1.79 1.06 -0.36
CA LEU A 194 -2.00 2.27 -1.15
C LEU A 194 -1.34 3.48 -0.47
N GLU A 195 -1.59 3.67 0.81
CA GLU A 195 -1.07 4.79 1.60
C GLU A 195 0.45 4.83 1.61
N ARG A 196 1.12 3.70 1.88
CA ARG A 196 2.58 3.63 1.84
C ARG A 196 3.14 3.96 0.46
N SER A 197 2.48 3.50 -0.60
CA SER A 197 2.90 3.74 -1.98
C SER A 197 2.67 5.19 -2.43
N LEU A 198 1.74 5.90 -1.80
CA LEU A 198 1.38 7.29 -2.11
C LEU A 198 1.99 8.30 -1.13
N ALA A 199 2.81 7.86 -0.17
CA ALA A 199 3.35 8.69 0.91
C ALA A 199 4.06 9.96 0.41
N ASP A 200 4.94 9.84 -0.61
CA ASP A 200 5.65 11.00 -1.19
C ASP A 200 4.70 12.03 -1.78
N SER A 201 3.61 11.56 -2.40
CA SER A 201 2.58 12.46 -2.95
C SER A 201 1.83 13.19 -1.85
N ARG A 202 1.54 12.52 -0.74
CA ARG A 202 0.88 13.12 0.43
C ARG A 202 1.78 14.16 1.09
N GLU A 203 3.07 13.86 1.26
CA GLU A 203 4.02 14.84 1.78
C GLU A 203 4.04 16.12 0.92
N GLN A 204 4.04 15.97 -0.40
CA GLN A 204 3.96 17.10 -1.31
C GLN A 204 2.65 17.89 -1.18
N SER A 205 1.50 17.21 -0.99
CA SER A 205 0.20 17.86 -0.76
C SER A 205 0.21 18.65 0.56
N HIS A 206 0.71 18.07 1.65
CA HIS A 206 0.82 18.78 2.92
C HIS A 206 1.78 19.98 2.88
N ARG A 207 2.91 19.87 2.17
CA ARG A 207 3.82 21.01 1.97
C ARG A 207 3.14 22.16 1.22
N ARG A 208 2.32 21.86 0.22
CA ARG A 208 1.56 22.86 -0.54
C ARG A 208 0.47 23.50 0.30
N PHE A 209 -0.30 22.69 1.02
CA PHE A 209 -1.31 23.19 1.95
C PHE A 209 -0.72 24.25 2.88
N LEU A 210 0.43 23.98 3.49
CA LEU A 210 1.11 24.94 4.37
C LEU A 210 1.69 26.15 3.64
N ALA A 211 1.89 26.09 2.33
CA ALA A 211 2.33 27.22 1.52
C ALA A 211 1.16 28.13 1.08
N THR A 212 -0.09 27.70 1.30
CA THR A 212 -1.29 28.51 1.09
C THR A 212 -1.58 29.34 2.35
N ALA A 213 -2.41 30.37 2.21
CA ALA A 213 -2.83 31.19 3.36
C ALA A 213 -3.94 30.54 4.21
N GLN A 214 -4.12 29.23 4.10
CA GLN A 214 -5.13 28.48 4.86
C GLN A 214 -4.68 28.29 6.31
N ASP A 215 -5.65 28.27 7.23
CA ASP A 215 -5.40 27.95 8.63
C ASP A 215 -4.93 26.51 8.77
N PRO A 216 -3.73 26.27 9.32
CA PRO A 216 -3.22 24.91 9.54
C PRO A 216 -4.13 24.02 10.40
N ALA A 217 -5.00 24.58 11.21
CA ALA A 217 -5.96 23.87 12.07
C ALA A 217 -7.16 23.29 11.29
N VAL A 218 -7.43 23.75 10.07
CA VAL A 218 -8.57 23.29 9.24
C VAL A 218 -8.52 21.79 9.04
N SER A 219 -7.36 21.24 8.75
CA SER A 219 -7.19 19.80 8.54
C SER A 219 -7.69 18.96 9.73
N ALA A 220 -7.37 19.34 10.95
CA ALA A 220 -7.83 18.60 12.13
C ALA A 220 -9.36 18.73 12.32
N THR A 221 -9.95 19.85 11.94
CA THR A 221 -11.40 20.07 11.99
C THR A 221 -12.14 19.21 10.98
N GLU A 222 -11.64 19.14 9.73
CA GLU A 222 -12.20 18.27 8.69
C GLU A 222 -12.18 16.78 9.11
N HIS A 223 -11.09 16.32 9.73
CA HIS A 223 -11.00 14.95 10.25
C HIS A 223 -11.98 14.70 11.41
N GLU A 224 -12.18 15.70 12.28
CA GLU A 224 -13.16 15.63 13.37
C GLU A 224 -14.58 15.50 12.84
N GLU A 225 -14.95 16.28 11.82
CA GLU A 225 -16.27 16.20 11.15
C GLU A 225 -16.53 14.80 10.57
N VAL A 226 -15.52 14.18 9.93
CA VAL A 226 -15.61 12.81 9.45
C VAL A 226 -15.81 11.84 10.63
N LEU A 227 -15.03 11.97 11.70
CA LEU A 227 -15.16 11.11 12.86
C LEU A 227 -16.53 11.23 13.52
N GLU A 228 -17.03 12.43 13.68
CA GLU A 228 -18.38 12.68 14.24
C GLU A 228 -19.48 12.07 13.37
N ALA A 229 -19.34 12.16 12.03
CA ALA A 229 -20.25 11.55 11.11
C ALA A 229 -20.29 10.01 11.27
N VAL A 230 -19.13 9.37 11.42
CA VAL A 230 -19.04 7.92 11.69
C VAL A 230 -19.64 7.57 13.06
N LEU A 231 -19.32 8.35 14.10
CA LEU A 231 -19.81 8.13 15.46
C LEU A 231 -21.33 8.33 15.61
N SER A 232 -21.96 9.04 14.67
CA SER A 232 -23.43 9.14 14.64
C SER A 232 -24.14 7.82 14.38
N GLY A 233 -23.41 6.79 13.88
CA GLY A 233 -23.98 5.50 13.49
C GLY A 233 -24.84 5.56 12.22
N ASP A 234 -24.86 6.72 11.52
CA ASP A 234 -25.57 6.91 10.25
C ASP A 234 -24.61 6.67 9.07
N PRO A 235 -24.79 5.56 8.32
CA PRO A 235 -23.91 5.25 7.19
C PRO A 235 -23.96 6.27 6.06
N ALA A 236 -25.11 6.93 5.83
CA ALA A 236 -25.25 7.92 4.76
C ALA A 236 -24.47 9.21 5.11
N ARG A 237 -24.57 9.63 6.37
CA ARG A 237 -23.81 10.78 6.89
C ARG A 237 -22.30 10.51 6.84
N ALA A 238 -21.86 9.31 7.24
CA ALA A 238 -20.44 8.93 7.19
C ALA A 238 -19.89 8.92 5.75
N VAL A 239 -20.66 8.41 4.79
CA VAL A 239 -20.32 8.44 3.36
C VAL A 239 -20.15 9.87 2.89
N ALA A 240 -21.13 10.73 3.11
CA ALA A 240 -21.10 12.13 2.65
C ALA A 240 -19.89 12.89 3.20
N ALA A 241 -19.61 12.77 4.50
CA ALA A 241 -18.50 13.44 5.15
C ALA A 241 -17.13 12.95 4.59
N MET A 242 -16.95 11.63 4.41
CA MET A 242 -15.72 11.08 3.86
C MET A 242 -15.53 11.44 2.38
N GLU A 243 -16.61 11.45 1.58
CA GLU A 243 -16.54 11.88 0.18
C GLU A 243 -16.10 13.33 0.05
N GLU A 244 -16.67 14.23 0.84
CA GLU A 244 -16.32 15.65 0.86
C GLU A 244 -14.86 15.85 1.27
N HIS A 245 -14.45 15.23 2.37
CA HIS A 245 -13.07 15.30 2.86
C HIS A 245 -12.05 14.86 1.80
N LEU A 246 -12.25 13.71 1.15
CA LEU A 246 -11.31 13.18 0.15
C LEU A 246 -11.40 13.88 -1.22
N GLN A 247 -12.49 14.58 -1.51
CA GLN A 247 -12.63 15.33 -2.76
C GLN A 247 -11.64 16.50 -2.84
N VAL A 248 -11.28 17.10 -1.70
CA VAL A 248 -10.25 18.15 -1.63
C VAL A 248 -8.91 17.61 -2.12
N THR A 249 -8.49 16.44 -1.63
CA THR A 249 -7.23 15.78 -2.04
C THR A 249 -7.18 15.51 -3.54
N LEU A 250 -8.27 15.04 -4.14
CA LEU A 250 -8.34 14.79 -5.59
C LEU A 250 -8.15 16.07 -6.38
N ARG A 251 -8.85 17.16 -6.03
CA ARG A 251 -8.71 18.47 -6.69
C ARG A 251 -7.28 19.02 -6.61
N GLU A 252 -6.60 18.83 -5.49
CA GLU A 252 -5.21 19.24 -5.33
C GLU A 252 -4.26 18.50 -6.27
N ILE A 253 -4.50 17.20 -6.50
CA ILE A 253 -3.70 16.39 -7.44
C ILE A 253 -3.99 16.80 -8.88
N GLU A 254 -5.24 17.03 -9.25
CA GLU A 254 -5.67 17.46 -10.59
C GLU A 254 -5.03 18.79 -10.99
N THR A 255 -5.02 19.75 -10.08
CA THR A 255 -4.47 21.10 -10.30
C THR A 255 -2.94 21.14 -10.25
N ARG A 256 -2.27 20.02 -10.00
CA ARG A 256 -0.82 19.94 -9.89
C ARG A 256 -0.12 20.28 -11.21
N PRO A 257 0.74 21.33 -11.26
CA PRO A 257 1.49 21.67 -12.46
C PRO A 257 2.34 20.46 -12.90
N LYS A 258 2.40 20.22 -14.22
CA LYS A 258 3.36 19.24 -14.76
C LYS A 258 4.77 19.69 -14.34
N PRO A 259 5.65 18.80 -13.85
CA PRO A 259 7.05 19.15 -13.69
C PRO A 259 7.56 19.63 -15.05
N ALA A 260 8.32 20.73 -15.06
CA ALA A 260 9.03 21.14 -16.26
C ALA A 260 9.80 19.90 -16.77
N ALA A 261 9.58 19.55 -18.04
CA ALA A 261 10.37 18.51 -18.69
C ALA A 261 11.83 18.84 -18.38
N ALA A 262 12.57 17.89 -17.83
CA ALA A 262 14.00 18.04 -17.67
C ALA A 262 14.55 18.28 -19.08
N GLU A 263 14.81 19.55 -19.39
CA GLU A 263 15.48 19.94 -20.63
C GLU A 263 16.76 19.14 -20.69
N GLY A 264 16.94 18.46 -21.80
CA GLY A 264 18.02 17.52 -22.04
C GLY A 264 19.35 18.08 -21.58
N ARG A 265 20.04 17.29 -20.79
CA ARG A 265 21.49 17.40 -20.69
C ARG A 265 22.04 16.64 -21.88
N ASP A 266 22.46 17.42 -22.89
CA ASP A 266 23.37 17.00 -23.95
C ASP A 266 24.70 16.50 -23.35
#